data_de56c93dfc22eb9b684a1853b2316367
#
_entry.id   de56c93dfc22eb9b684a1853b2316367
#
_cell.length_a   1.000
_cell.length_b   1.000
_cell.length_c   1.000
_cell.angle_alpha   90.00
_cell.angle_beta   90.00
_cell.angle_gamma   90.00
#
_symmetry.space_group_name_H-M   'P 1'
#
loop_
_entity.id
_entity.type
_entity.pdbx_description
1 polymer ?
#
loop_
_entity_poly.entity_id
_entity_poly.type
_entity_poly.pdbx_seq_one_letter_code
_entity_poly.pdbx_strand_id
1 'polypeptide(L)'
;PGGYVVNASSEEGRLAVNGMSYSDRDGDCANSAVIVSVSPEDYKTRDTPLDGVFFQRELEQNAYRAGNGKIPIQKYREFQKNLVDRGVLEKAFYAEAIEPFSPALMGQYEQADLTDIMPASLNRAFAEGMEEMNRKIRGFASGEVWLCGVESRTSSPIRIDRDDVLQSNIEGIYPCGEGAGYAG
;
A
#
# COMPACT_ATOMS: atom_id res chain seq x y z
N PRO A 1 -17.78 3.36 3.75
CA PRO A 1 -18.65 2.80 2.72
C PRO A 1 -18.62 3.68 1.47
N GLY A 2 -18.86 3.07 0.29
CA GLY A 2 -18.85 3.79 -0.98
C GLY A 2 -17.48 4.18 -1.46
N GLY A 3 -16.47 3.29 -1.36
CA GLY A 3 -15.11 3.59 -1.70
C GLY A 3 -14.65 3.05 -3.06
N TYR A 4 -13.73 3.77 -3.66
CA TYR A 4 -13.03 3.41 -4.89
C TYR A 4 -11.53 3.44 -4.67
N VAL A 5 -10.79 2.59 -5.39
CA VAL A 5 -9.34 2.71 -5.50
C VAL A 5 -9.00 3.43 -6.80
N VAL A 6 -8.13 4.42 -6.72
CA VAL A 6 -7.75 5.26 -7.84
C VAL A 6 -6.24 5.23 -8.06
N ASN A 7 -5.81 5.45 -9.30
CA ASN A 7 -4.40 5.68 -9.60
C ASN A 7 -4.00 7.07 -9.06
N ALA A 8 -3.00 7.09 -8.19
CA ALA A 8 -2.44 8.30 -7.56
C ALA A 8 -0.96 8.52 -7.94
N SER A 9 -0.52 7.93 -9.05
CA SER A 9 0.87 8.04 -9.53
C SER A 9 1.22 9.49 -9.90
N SER A 10 2.45 9.89 -9.61
CA SER A 10 2.97 11.23 -9.95
C SER A 10 4.30 11.19 -10.71
N GLU A 11 4.87 9.99 -10.90
CA GLU A 11 6.14 9.80 -11.62
C GLU A 11 5.95 8.75 -12.71
N GLU A 12 6.58 8.96 -13.87
CA GLU A 12 6.55 8.00 -14.98
C GLU A 12 7.20 6.67 -14.58
N GLY A 13 6.64 5.56 -15.03
CA GLY A 13 7.14 4.21 -14.73
C GLY A 13 6.95 3.77 -13.28
N ARG A 14 6.11 4.48 -12.52
CA ARG A 14 5.77 4.17 -11.13
C ARG A 14 4.27 4.18 -10.95
N LEU A 15 3.80 3.32 -10.07
CA LEU A 15 2.37 3.23 -9.78
C LEU A 15 2.14 3.25 -8.28
N ALA A 16 1.33 4.20 -7.86
CA ALA A 16 0.76 4.28 -6.53
C ALA A 16 -0.76 4.34 -6.64
N VAL A 17 -1.44 3.78 -5.66
CA VAL A 17 -2.90 3.86 -5.54
C VAL A 17 -3.28 4.64 -4.29
N ASN A 18 -4.52 5.12 -4.26
CA ASN A 18 -5.13 5.69 -3.07
C ASN A 18 -6.62 5.31 -3.01
N GLY A 19 -7.18 5.27 -1.82
CA GLY A 19 -8.60 5.13 -1.62
C GLY A 19 -9.31 6.48 -1.69
N MET A 20 -10.48 6.52 -2.29
CA MET A 20 -11.36 7.69 -2.28
C MET A 20 -12.83 7.30 -2.08
N SER A 21 -13.62 8.25 -1.65
CA SER A 21 -15.09 8.15 -1.64
C SER A 21 -15.67 9.46 -2.13
N TYR A 22 -16.80 9.39 -2.84
CA TYR A 22 -17.60 10.58 -3.11
C TYR A 22 -18.28 11.08 -1.84
N SER A 23 -18.78 12.31 -1.86
CA SER A 23 -19.43 12.95 -0.70
C SER A 23 -20.63 12.13 -0.18
N ASP A 24 -21.38 11.51 -1.07
CA ASP A 24 -22.58 10.75 -0.72
C ASP A 24 -22.26 9.38 -0.09
N ARG A 25 -21.04 8.87 -0.30
CA ARG A 25 -20.55 7.60 0.24
C ARG A 25 -21.47 6.40 -0.03
N ASP A 26 -22.11 6.37 -1.18
CA ASP A 26 -23.16 5.43 -1.60
C ASP A 26 -22.68 4.37 -2.60
N GLY A 27 -21.37 4.28 -2.87
CA GLY A 27 -20.81 3.24 -3.73
C GLY A 27 -21.00 1.82 -3.14
N ASP A 28 -21.06 0.84 -4.00
CA ASP A 28 -21.39 -0.57 -3.70
C ASP A 28 -20.33 -1.27 -2.82
N CYS A 29 -19.09 -0.79 -2.85
CA CYS A 29 -17.97 -1.40 -2.14
C CYS A 29 -17.43 -0.51 -1.03
N ALA A 30 -16.91 -1.14 0.03
CA ALA A 30 -16.01 -0.49 0.97
C ALA A 30 -14.57 -0.70 0.53
N ASN A 31 -13.70 0.26 0.83
CA ASN A 31 -12.25 0.09 0.74
C ASN A 31 -11.60 0.44 2.08
N SER A 32 -10.40 -0.06 2.29
CA SER A 32 -9.54 0.30 3.41
C SER A 32 -8.08 0.15 3.01
N ALA A 33 -7.23 1.02 3.54
CA ALA A 33 -5.79 0.83 3.48
C ALA A 33 -5.37 -0.08 4.65
N VAL A 34 -4.60 -1.12 4.34
CA VAL A 34 -3.94 -1.95 5.34
C VAL A 34 -2.48 -1.57 5.35
N ILE A 35 -2.04 -0.98 6.45
CA ILE A 35 -0.71 -0.37 6.59
C ILE A 35 0.21 -1.33 7.33
N VAL A 36 1.39 -1.57 6.76
CA VAL A 36 2.51 -2.24 7.43
C VAL A 36 3.53 -1.16 7.78
N SER A 37 3.80 -1.00 9.06
CA SER A 37 4.83 -0.05 9.52
C SER A 37 6.20 -0.55 9.11
N VAL A 38 7.02 0.36 8.58
CA VAL A 38 8.42 0.12 8.21
C VAL A 38 9.33 1.08 8.97
N SER A 39 10.53 0.65 9.26
CA SER A 39 11.56 1.41 9.94
C SER A 39 12.81 1.51 9.06
N PRO A 40 13.78 2.37 9.39
CA PRO A 40 15.02 2.45 8.65
C PRO A 40 15.76 1.11 8.51
N GLU A 41 15.60 0.19 9.46
CA GLU A 41 16.20 -1.15 9.42
C GLU A 41 15.64 -2.01 8.29
N ASP A 42 14.40 -1.74 7.85
CA ASP A 42 13.73 -2.50 6.77
C ASP A 42 14.20 -2.06 5.37
N TYR A 43 14.68 -0.83 5.22
CA TYR A 43 14.99 -0.25 3.90
C TYR A 43 16.36 0.45 3.78
N LYS A 44 17.14 0.52 4.87
CA LYS A 44 18.44 1.18 4.85
C LYS A 44 19.45 0.37 4.05
N THR A 45 19.71 0.80 2.82
CA THR A 45 20.63 0.10 1.90
C THR A 45 21.87 0.90 1.55
N ARG A 46 21.79 2.24 1.56
CA ARG A 46 22.84 3.16 1.10
C ARG A 46 23.38 4.07 2.21
N ASP A 47 22.81 3.98 3.41
CA ASP A 47 23.11 4.82 4.57
C ASP A 47 22.96 6.32 4.28
N THR A 48 21.87 6.68 3.59
CA THR A 48 21.56 8.06 3.26
C THR A 48 20.20 8.46 3.83
N PRO A 49 19.97 9.77 4.10
CA PRO A 49 18.66 10.27 4.52
C PRO A 49 17.53 10.01 3.50
N LEU A 50 17.88 9.65 2.26
CA LEU A 50 16.93 9.40 1.17
C LEU A 50 16.59 7.92 0.99
N ASP A 51 17.11 7.01 1.80
CA ASP A 51 16.88 5.57 1.64
C ASP A 51 15.39 5.21 1.66
N GLY A 52 14.59 5.86 2.51
CA GLY A 52 13.14 5.68 2.52
C GLY A 52 12.45 6.14 1.23
N VAL A 53 12.95 7.18 0.58
CA VAL A 53 12.46 7.64 -0.74
C VAL A 53 12.78 6.60 -1.82
N PHE A 54 13.98 6.03 -1.79
CA PHE A 54 14.35 4.99 -2.75
C PHE A 54 13.52 3.73 -2.57
N PHE A 55 13.27 3.33 -1.32
CA PHE A 55 12.41 2.20 -1.00
C PHE A 55 10.96 2.42 -1.49
N GLN A 56 10.37 3.56 -1.20
CA GLN A 56 9.04 3.92 -1.69
C GLN A 56 8.97 3.85 -3.22
N ARG A 57 9.97 4.39 -3.89
CA ARG A 57 10.07 4.37 -5.36
C ARG A 57 10.23 2.97 -5.92
N GLU A 58 10.93 2.08 -5.23
CA GLU A 58 11.08 0.69 -5.62
C GLU A 58 9.74 -0.05 -5.56
N LEU A 59 8.96 0.12 -4.48
CA LEU A 59 7.61 -0.43 -4.36
C LEU A 59 6.71 0.04 -5.52
N GLU A 60 6.74 1.33 -5.84
CA GLU A 60 5.96 1.91 -6.93
C GLU A 60 6.40 1.39 -8.32
N GLN A 61 7.70 1.16 -8.53
CA GLN A 61 8.21 0.52 -9.76
C GLN A 61 7.77 -0.93 -9.87
N ASN A 62 7.81 -1.67 -8.76
CA ASN A 62 7.38 -3.06 -8.74
C ASN A 62 5.88 -3.16 -9.04
N ALA A 63 5.07 -2.28 -8.45
CA ALA A 63 3.64 -2.18 -8.74
C ALA A 63 3.37 -1.84 -10.23
N TYR A 64 4.11 -0.88 -10.79
CA TYR A 64 4.01 -0.54 -12.21
C TYR A 64 4.33 -1.72 -13.12
N ARG A 65 5.39 -2.47 -12.82
CA ARG A 65 5.78 -3.66 -13.59
C ARG A 65 4.74 -4.77 -13.45
N ALA A 66 4.28 -5.07 -12.24
CA ALA A 66 3.28 -6.09 -11.97
C ALA A 66 1.98 -5.81 -12.75
N GLY A 67 1.50 -4.58 -12.75
CA GLY A 67 0.28 -4.16 -13.44
C GLY A 67 0.46 -3.79 -14.90
N ASN A 68 1.67 -3.90 -15.46
CA ASN A 68 1.96 -3.47 -16.83
C ASN A 68 1.49 -2.02 -17.09
N GLY A 69 1.78 -1.13 -16.13
CA GLY A 69 1.37 0.28 -16.15
C GLY A 69 -0.07 0.56 -15.69
N LYS A 70 -0.84 -0.47 -15.37
CA LYS A 70 -2.21 -0.37 -14.85
C LYS A 70 -2.22 -0.70 -13.34
N ILE A 71 -3.33 -0.46 -12.66
CA ILE A 71 -3.47 -0.83 -11.24
C ILE A 71 -3.40 -2.35 -11.12
N PRO A 72 -2.36 -2.92 -10.46
CA PRO A 72 -2.29 -4.35 -10.23
C PRO A 72 -3.26 -4.76 -9.13
N ILE A 73 -4.02 -5.82 -9.40
CA ILE A 73 -5.02 -6.36 -8.47
C ILE A 73 -4.87 -7.87 -8.35
N GLN A 74 -5.24 -8.39 -7.17
CA GLN A 74 -5.22 -9.83 -6.91
C GLN A 74 -6.28 -10.19 -5.88
N LYS A 75 -6.91 -11.36 -6.02
CA LYS A 75 -7.72 -11.94 -4.95
C LYS A 75 -6.85 -12.31 -3.76
N TYR A 76 -7.32 -12.05 -2.54
CA TYR A 76 -6.54 -12.35 -1.33
C TYR A 76 -6.22 -13.85 -1.20
N ARG A 77 -7.12 -14.75 -1.64
CA ARG A 77 -6.84 -16.20 -1.67
C ARG A 77 -5.62 -16.55 -2.54
N GLU A 78 -5.49 -15.89 -3.70
CA GLU A 78 -4.38 -16.12 -4.62
C GLU A 78 -3.08 -15.55 -4.08
N PHE A 79 -3.14 -14.36 -3.47
CA PHE A 79 -2.02 -13.76 -2.78
C PHE A 79 -1.47 -14.67 -1.68
N GLN A 80 -2.34 -15.19 -0.80
CA GLN A 80 -1.92 -16.13 0.24
C GLN A 80 -1.33 -17.41 -0.35
N LYS A 81 -1.97 -17.97 -1.39
CA LYS A 81 -1.44 -19.16 -2.06
C LYS A 81 -0.04 -18.91 -2.59
N ASN A 82 0.19 -17.79 -3.25
CA ASN A 82 1.51 -17.42 -3.76
C ASN A 82 2.54 -17.26 -2.63
N LEU A 83 2.16 -16.74 -1.48
CA LEU A 83 3.04 -16.64 -0.31
C LEU A 83 3.41 -18.03 0.27
N VAL A 84 2.47 -18.98 0.26
CA VAL A 84 2.74 -20.36 0.67
C VAL A 84 3.66 -21.06 -0.34
N ASP A 85 3.37 -20.95 -1.63
CA ASP A 85 4.17 -21.53 -2.71
C ASP A 85 5.63 -21.01 -2.69
N ARG A 86 5.84 -19.78 -2.23
CA ARG A 86 7.17 -19.14 -2.05
C ARG A 86 7.82 -19.41 -0.68
N GLY A 87 7.15 -20.15 0.20
CA GLY A 87 7.66 -20.43 1.55
C GLY A 87 7.67 -19.25 2.51
N VAL A 88 6.95 -18.17 2.19
CA VAL A 88 6.79 -16.98 3.06
C VAL A 88 5.81 -17.28 4.19
N LEU A 89 4.75 -18.01 3.90
CA LEU A 89 3.79 -18.53 4.86
C LEU A 89 3.86 -20.06 4.91
N GLU A 90 3.64 -20.64 6.08
CA GLU A 90 3.54 -22.11 6.23
C GLU A 90 2.21 -22.64 5.67
N LYS A 91 1.15 -21.87 5.82
CA LYS A 91 -0.21 -22.19 5.34
C LYS A 91 -0.99 -20.91 5.05
N ALA A 92 -1.97 -21.04 4.15
CA ALA A 92 -2.94 -19.97 3.93
C ALA A 92 -3.99 -19.94 5.07
N PHE A 93 -4.43 -18.75 5.41
CA PHE A 93 -5.56 -18.50 6.29
C PHE A 93 -6.81 -18.24 5.44
N TYR A 94 -7.84 -19.04 5.60
CA TYR A 94 -9.10 -18.84 4.90
C TYR A 94 -10.18 -18.39 5.88
N ALA A 95 -10.48 -17.10 5.83
CA ALA A 95 -11.65 -16.56 6.51
C ALA A 95 -12.94 -17.06 5.85
N GLU A 96 -14.06 -16.84 6.54
CA GLU A 96 -15.37 -17.14 5.99
C GLU A 96 -15.55 -16.47 4.62
N ALA A 97 -16.08 -17.23 3.67
CA ALA A 97 -16.32 -16.70 2.34
C ALA A 97 -17.43 -15.65 2.35
N ILE A 98 -17.22 -14.59 1.61
CA ILE A 98 -18.24 -13.61 1.27
C ILE A 98 -18.64 -13.83 -0.20
N GLU A 99 -19.77 -13.27 -0.62
CA GLU A 99 -20.17 -13.31 -2.01
C GLU A 99 -19.10 -12.65 -2.91
N PRO A 100 -18.75 -13.27 -4.04
CA PRO A 100 -17.83 -12.65 -4.99
C PRO A 100 -18.36 -11.29 -5.49
N PHE A 101 -17.46 -10.34 -5.63
CA PHE A 101 -17.80 -9.00 -6.11
C PHE A 101 -16.73 -8.47 -7.07
N SER A 102 -17.09 -7.48 -7.88
CA SER A 102 -16.16 -6.78 -8.74
C SER A 102 -15.42 -5.69 -7.96
N PRO A 103 -14.13 -5.47 -8.22
CA PRO A 103 -13.39 -4.40 -7.54
C PRO A 103 -13.91 -3.02 -7.96
N ALA A 104 -14.09 -2.13 -7.01
CA ALA A 104 -14.44 -0.73 -7.27
C ALA A 104 -13.19 0.09 -7.55
N LEU A 105 -12.83 0.22 -8.82
CA LEU A 105 -11.63 0.87 -9.30
C LEU A 105 -11.97 2.02 -10.26
N MET A 106 -11.22 3.10 -10.15
CA MET A 106 -11.23 4.18 -11.14
C MET A 106 -9.91 4.19 -11.89
N GLY A 107 -9.94 3.71 -13.12
CA GLY A 107 -8.78 3.55 -13.99
C GLY A 107 -8.65 2.13 -14.54
N GLN A 108 -7.66 1.94 -15.40
CA GLN A 108 -7.34 0.62 -15.94
C GLN A 108 -6.65 -0.23 -14.87
N TYR A 109 -6.97 -1.51 -14.83
CA TYR A 109 -6.36 -2.47 -13.91
C TYR A 109 -5.92 -3.74 -14.64
N GLU A 110 -5.04 -4.49 -14.01
CA GLU A 110 -4.52 -5.78 -14.48
C GLU A 110 -4.47 -6.76 -13.31
N GLN A 111 -4.89 -8.01 -13.54
CA GLN A 111 -4.67 -9.07 -12.56
C GLN A 111 -3.19 -9.46 -12.57
N ALA A 112 -2.57 -9.45 -11.41
CA ALA A 112 -1.13 -9.65 -11.26
C ALA A 112 -0.79 -10.30 -9.92
N ASP A 113 0.40 -10.87 -9.83
CA ASP A 113 0.95 -11.32 -8.55
C ASP A 113 1.49 -10.13 -7.75
N LEU A 114 0.80 -9.78 -6.66
CA LEU A 114 1.20 -8.66 -5.79
C LEU A 114 2.34 -9.02 -4.84
N THR A 115 2.71 -10.30 -4.72
CA THR A 115 3.77 -10.72 -3.79
C THR A 115 5.16 -10.23 -4.21
N ASP A 116 5.33 -9.81 -5.47
CA ASP A 116 6.56 -9.22 -5.98
C ASP A 116 6.70 -7.71 -5.71
N ILE A 117 5.64 -7.06 -5.19
CA ILE A 117 5.66 -5.61 -4.93
C ILE A 117 6.46 -5.30 -3.68
N MET A 118 6.23 -6.03 -2.59
CA MET A 118 6.86 -5.81 -1.29
C MET A 118 7.86 -6.94 -0.95
N PRO A 119 8.86 -6.66 -0.11
CA PRO A 119 9.71 -7.69 0.47
C PRO A 119 8.91 -8.78 1.19
N ALA A 120 9.44 -10.01 1.23
CA ALA A 120 8.77 -11.16 1.84
C ALA A 120 8.38 -10.94 3.32
N SER A 121 9.21 -10.22 4.08
CA SER A 121 8.92 -9.86 5.48
C SER A 121 7.67 -8.99 5.60
N LEU A 122 7.51 -8.01 4.73
CA LEU A 122 6.34 -7.13 4.72
C LEU A 122 5.10 -7.85 4.20
N ASN A 123 5.23 -8.71 3.20
CA ASN A 123 4.13 -9.58 2.75
C ASN A 123 3.63 -10.48 3.87
N ARG A 124 4.53 -11.06 4.68
CA ARG A 124 4.18 -11.86 5.86
C ARG A 124 3.43 -11.02 6.88
N ALA A 125 3.98 -9.86 7.27
CA ALA A 125 3.35 -8.96 8.23
C ALA A 125 1.96 -8.49 7.76
N PHE A 126 1.81 -8.22 6.46
CA PHE A 126 0.53 -7.88 5.86
C PHE A 126 -0.49 -9.03 6.01
N ALA A 127 -0.10 -10.27 5.68
CA ALA A 127 -0.99 -11.42 5.80
C ALA A 127 -1.41 -11.69 7.26
N GLU A 128 -0.47 -11.61 8.20
CA GLU A 128 -0.74 -11.72 9.64
C GLU A 128 -1.67 -10.61 10.13
N GLY A 129 -1.46 -9.38 9.66
CA GLY A 129 -2.33 -8.25 9.94
C GLY A 129 -3.76 -8.43 9.42
N MET A 130 -3.90 -8.98 8.22
CA MET A 130 -5.22 -9.32 7.64
C MET A 130 -5.97 -10.35 8.51
N GLU A 131 -5.29 -11.38 9.01
CA GLU A 131 -5.89 -12.35 9.93
C GLU A 131 -6.36 -11.68 11.24
N GLU A 132 -5.53 -10.80 11.80
CA GLU A 132 -5.85 -10.10 13.04
C GLU A 132 -7.04 -9.15 12.85
N MET A 133 -7.10 -8.45 11.71
CA MET A 133 -8.26 -7.63 11.37
C MET A 133 -9.54 -8.47 11.20
N ASN A 134 -9.43 -9.66 10.63
CA ASN A 134 -10.58 -10.56 10.47
C ASN A 134 -11.19 -11.01 11.79
N ARG A 135 -10.40 -11.09 12.87
CA ARG A 135 -10.91 -11.39 14.22
C ARG A 135 -11.82 -10.28 14.76
N LYS A 136 -11.60 -9.04 14.30
CA LYS A 136 -12.37 -7.85 14.70
C LYS A 136 -13.50 -7.54 13.73
N ILE A 137 -13.27 -7.77 12.45
CA ILE A 137 -14.21 -7.46 11.35
C ILE A 137 -14.39 -8.73 10.53
N ARG A 138 -15.46 -9.47 10.80
CA ARG A 138 -15.77 -10.73 10.11
C ARG A 138 -15.80 -10.56 8.60
N GLY A 139 -15.07 -11.42 7.87
CA GLY A 139 -14.97 -11.39 6.42
C GLY A 139 -13.90 -10.44 5.87
N PHE A 140 -13.18 -9.69 6.73
CA PHE A 140 -12.13 -8.76 6.30
C PHE A 140 -11.01 -9.46 5.51
N ALA A 141 -10.61 -10.66 5.92
CA ALA A 141 -9.63 -11.48 5.24
C ALA A 141 -10.27 -12.62 4.41
N SER A 142 -11.48 -12.42 3.90
CA SER A 142 -12.08 -13.38 2.97
C SER A 142 -11.23 -13.52 1.71
N GLY A 143 -11.13 -14.74 1.19
CA GLY A 143 -10.42 -15.01 -0.05
C GLY A 143 -10.96 -14.26 -1.27
N GLU A 144 -12.19 -13.74 -1.19
CA GLU A 144 -12.85 -12.96 -2.25
C GLU A 144 -12.48 -11.47 -2.23
N VAL A 145 -11.83 -10.98 -1.18
CA VAL A 145 -11.37 -9.59 -1.09
C VAL A 145 -10.35 -9.32 -2.19
N TRP A 146 -10.50 -8.17 -2.84
CA TRP A 146 -9.53 -7.68 -3.81
C TRP A 146 -8.46 -6.84 -3.13
N LEU A 147 -7.21 -7.23 -3.33
CA LEU A 147 -6.05 -6.41 -3.04
C LEU A 147 -5.71 -5.55 -4.24
N CYS A 148 -5.32 -4.32 -3.99
CA CYS A 148 -4.85 -3.37 -4.99
C CYS A 148 -3.51 -2.81 -4.50
N GLY A 149 -2.49 -2.87 -5.29
CA GLY A 149 -1.16 -2.45 -4.85
C GLY A 149 -0.63 -1.27 -5.65
N VAL A 150 0.14 -0.43 -5.04
CA VAL A 150 0.53 -0.24 -3.64
C VAL A 150 0.14 1.17 -3.19
N GLU A 151 -0.37 1.34 -1.98
CA GLU A 151 -0.53 2.66 -1.37
C GLU A 151 0.75 3.01 -0.59
N SER A 152 1.74 3.54 -1.32
CA SER A 152 3.09 3.78 -0.81
C SER A 152 3.27 5.11 -0.08
N ARG A 153 2.26 5.99 -0.13
CA ARG A 153 2.38 7.39 0.30
C ARG A 153 1.49 7.74 1.48
N THR A 154 1.39 6.85 2.45
CA THR A 154 0.62 7.06 3.68
C THR A 154 1.28 8.09 4.60
N SER A 155 2.63 8.14 4.60
CA SER A 155 3.42 9.15 5.32
C SER A 155 4.72 9.43 4.58
N SER A 156 5.35 10.58 4.88
CA SER A 156 6.64 10.92 4.27
C SER A 156 7.74 9.97 4.75
N PRO A 157 8.57 9.43 3.83
CA PRO A 157 9.74 8.62 4.20
C PRO A 157 10.91 9.46 4.70
N ILE A 158 10.77 10.78 4.73
CA ILE A 158 11.79 11.73 5.21
C ILE A 158 11.16 12.80 6.08
N ARG A 159 11.99 13.44 6.89
CA ARG A 159 11.65 14.68 7.58
C ARG A 159 12.70 15.75 7.25
N ILE A 160 12.25 16.92 6.85
CA ILE A 160 13.12 18.08 6.59
C ILE A 160 13.19 18.87 7.87
N ASP A 161 14.37 18.93 8.49
CA ASP A 161 14.55 19.65 9.75
C ASP A 161 14.28 21.14 9.59
N ARG A 162 13.74 21.74 10.65
CA ARG A 162 13.44 23.17 10.75
C ARG A 162 13.65 23.64 12.19
N ASP A 163 14.00 24.89 12.34
CA ASP A 163 14.22 25.57 13.61
C ASP A 163 12.90 26.00 14.29
N ASP A 164 13.01 26.75 15.39
CA ASP A 164 11.87 27.22 16.18
C ASP A 164 11.03 28.29 15.45
N VAL A 165 11.58 28.92 14.42
CA VAL A 165 10.85 29.85 13.54
C VAL A 165 10.36 29.15 12.26
N LEU A 166 10.41 27.83 12.23
CA LEU A 166 9.93 26.92 11.19
C LEU A 166 10.71 26.99 9.87
N GLN A 167 11.89 27.59 9.87
CA GLN A 167 12.77 27.68 8.71
C GLN A 167 13.77 26.52 8.69
N SER A 168 14.06 25.98 7.50
CA SER A 168 15.10 24.98 7.32
C SER A 168 16.50 25.61 7.43
N ASN A 169 17.54 24.79 7.30
CA ASN A 169 18.91 25.27 7.19
C ASN A 169 19.20 26.08 5.91
N ILE A 170 18.20 26.19 5.01
CA ILE A 170 18.26 27.05 3.82
C ILE A 170 17.31 28.23 4.04
N GLU A 171 17.87 29.45 3.99
CA GLU A 171 17.11 30.66 4.20
C GLU A 171 15.92 30.79 3.23
N GLY A 172 14.76 31.16 3.78
CA GLY A 172 13.52 31.32 3.00
C GLY A 172 12.76 30.04 2.72
N ILE A 173 13.24 28.85 3.14
CA ILE A 173 12.55 27.58 2.99
C ILE A 173 11.91 27.15 4.31
N TYR A 174 10.58 27.01 4.30
CA TYR A 174 9.74 26.64 5.46
C TYR A 174 9.07 25.28 5.23
N PRO A 175 9.69 24.16 5.66
CA PRO A 175 9.13 22.82 5.49
C PRO A 175 7.82 22.67 6.26
N CYS A 176 6.76 22.22 5.56
CA CYS A 176 5.45 21.96 6.16
C CYS A 176 4.72 20.85 5.39
N GLY A 177 3.66 20.31 6.03
CA GLY A 177 2.81 19.30 5.43
C GLY A 177 3.42 17.91 5.39
N GLU A 178 2.73 16.98 4.74
CA GLU A 178 3.07 15.56 4.69
C GLU A 178 4.42 15.31 4.03
N GLY A 179 4.65 15.89 2.86
CA GLY A 179 5.90 15.66 2.10
C GLY A 179 7.17 16.10 2.82
N ALA A 180 7.06 17.00 3.80
CA ALA A 180 8.16 17.44 4.65
C ALA A 180 8.24 16.69 6.00
N GLY A 181 7.36 15.71 6.25
CA GLY A 181 7.32 14.91 7.45
C GLY A 181 6.66 15.59 8.66
N TYR A 182 5.73 16.54 8.42
CA TYR A 182 5.03 17.31 9.47
C TYR A 182 3.51 17.16 9.47
N ALA A 183 2.97 16.23 8.70
CA ALA A 183 1.58 15.82 8.74
C ALA A 183 1.51 14.30 8.83
N GLY A 184 0.68 13.78 9.71
CA GLY A 184 0.53 12.35 9.99
C GLY A 184 0.34 12.06 11.45
#